data_3aa245a1de1e09798ba8492683be90f1
#
_entry.id   3aa245a1de1e09798ba8492683be90f1
#
_cell.length_a   1.000
_cell.length_b   1.000
_cell.length_c   1.000
_cell.angle_alpha   90.00
_cell.angle_beta   90.00
_cell.angle_gamma   90.00
#
_symmetry.space_group_name_H-M   'P 1'
#
loop_
_entity.id
_entity.type
_entity.pdbx_description
1 polymer ?
#
loop_
_entity_poly.entity_id
_entity_poly.type
_entity_poly.pdbx_seq_one_letter_code
_entity_poly.pdbx_strand_id
1 'polypeptide(L)'
;MIRKLTAVCLAISVVFSGLMVDGMAATKKKPRGPSLPLIRDAEIEGLLRLYSKPIFKAAGLNPSAVRVYIINNDKINAFVAGGQRLFIHTGLLTRTKTPNEIIGVLAHETGHIAGGHLARLGV
;
A
#
# COMPACT_ATOMS: atom_id res chain seq x y z
N MET A 1 29.85 -80.91 -12.53
CA MET A 1 30.07 -80.80 -11.09
C MET A 1 29.90 -79.34 -10.68
N ILE A 2 28.78 -79.03 -10.14
CA ILE A 2 28.38 -77.65 -9.88
C ILE A 2 28.30 -77.47 -8.40
N ARG A 3 29.16 -76.66 -7.83
CA ARG A 3 29.11 -76.30 -6.38
C ARG A 3 28.29 -75.12 -6.22
N LYS A 4 27.23 -75.29 -5.48
CA LYS A 4 26.29 -74.25 -5.05
C LYS A 4 26.97 -73.37 -4.00
N LEU A 5 27.11 -72.08 -4.26
CA LEU A 5 27.44 -71.08 -3.25
C LEU A 5 26.15 -70.31 -2.94
N THR A 6 25.66 -70.57 -1.77
CA THR A 6 24.56 -69.82 -1.19
C THR A 6 25.12 -68.52 -0.58
N ALA A 7 24.81 -67.39 -1.19
CA ALA A 7 25.10 -66.09 -0.65
C ALA A 7 23.97 -65.71 0.34
N VAL A 8 24.34 -65.59 1.59
CA VAL A 8 23.46 -65.05 2.65
C VAL A 8 23.49 -63.53 2.55
N CYS A 9 22.42 -62.96 2.07
CA CYS A 9 22.25 -61.52 2.11
C CYS A 9 21.80 -61.11 3.50
N LEU A 10 22.70 -60.53 4.28
CA LEU A 10 22.41 -59.89 5.55
C LEU A 10 21.77 -58.53 5.26
N ALA A 11 20.46 -58.46 5.45
CA ALA A 11 19.74 -57.21 5.34
C ALA A 11 19.99 -56.35 6.59
N ILE A 12 20.86 -55.36 6.45
CA ILE A 12 21.03 -54.32 7.49
C ILE A 12 19.94 -53.29 7.30
N SER A 13 18.90 -53.38 8.12
CA SER A 13 17.86 -52.34 8.24
C SER A 13 18.45 -51.14 8.96
N VAL A 14 18.89 -50.15 8.24
CA VAL A 14 19.22 -48.83 8.81
C VAL A 14 17.93 -48.11 9.02
N VAL A 15 17.47 -48.09 10.26
CA VAL A 15 16.38 -47.20 10.67
C VAL A 15 16.94 -45.79 10.69
N PHE A 16 16.71 -45.05 9.62
CA PHE A 16 17.01 -43.63 9.52
C PHE A 16 15.86 -42.87 10.24
N SER A 17 16.04 -42.65 11.56
CA SER A 17 15.17 -41.74 12.30
C SER A 17 15.42 -40.32 11.79
N GLY A 18 14.63 -39.92 10.80
CA GLY A 18 14.60 -38.55 10.34
C GLY A 18 14.07 -37.64 11.43
N LEU A 19 14.95 -36.91 12.11
CA LEU A 19 14.54 -35.71 12.84
C LEU A 19 13.95 -34.75 11.83
N MET A 20 12.64 -34.61 11.85
CA MET A 20 11.93 -33.51 11.23
C MET A 20 12.32 -32.25 12.01
N VAL A 21 13.36 -31.56 11.57
CA VAL A 21 13.59 -30.18 11.97
C VAL A 21 12.53 -29.35 11.24
N ASP A 22 11.45 -29.06 11.95
CA ASP A 22 10.53 -28.01 11.53
C ASP A 22 11.32 -26.70 11.44
N GLY A 23 11.81 -26.44 10.23
CA GLY A 23 12.36 -25.15 9.88
C GLY A 23 11.21 -24.12 9.94
N MET A 24 10.99 -23.54 11.13
CA MET A 24 10.24 -22.29 11.24
C MET A 24 10.95 -21.27 10.35
N ALA A 25 10.47 -21.15 9.12
CA ALA A 25 10.81 -20.04 8.27
C ALA A 25 10.29 -18.78 8.97
N ALA A 26 11.14 -18.16 9.77
CA ALA A 26 10.92 -16.83 10.27
C ALA A 26 10.81 -15.93 9.06
N THR A 27 9.57 -15.65 8.64
CA THR A 27 9.29 -14.64 7.64
C THR A 27 9.84 -13.34 8.21
N LYS A 28 11.02 -12.94 7.75
CA LYS A 28 11.61 -11.63 8.04
C LYS A 28 10.60 -10.60 7.57
N LYS A 29 9.79 -10.11 8.50
CA LYS A 29 8.86 -9.01 8.26
C LYS A 29 9.73 -7.84 7.81
N LYS A 30 9.67 -7.51 6.52
CA LYS A 30 10.38 -6.37 5.94
C LYS A 30 10.11 -5.16 6.84
N PRO A 31 11.14 -4.43 7.32
CA PRO A 31 10.90 -3.27 8.15
C PRO A 31 9.98 -2.33 7.39
N ARG A 32 8.78 -2.11 7.92
CA ARG A 32 7.87 -1.11 7.40
C ARG A 32 8.54 0.22 7.69
N GLY A 33 8.88 0.97 6.65
CA GLY A 33 9.27 2.37 6.81
C GLY A 33 8.21 3.13 7.63
N PRO A 34 8.50 4.35 8.10
CA PRO A 34 7.57 5.12 8.91
C PRO A 34 6.20 5.13 8.23
N SER A 35 5.21 4.49 8.86
CA SER A 35 3.84 4.46 8.35
C SER A 35 3.22 5.83 8.61
N LEU A 36 2.64 6.43 7.57
CA LEU A 36 1.84 7.63 7.75
C LEU A 36 0.68 7.33 8.70
N PRO A 37 0.37 8.21 9.66
CA PRO A 37 -0.76 8.05 10.58
C PRO A 37 -2.07 8.31 9.83
N LEU A 38 -2.53 7.33 9.05
CA LEU A 38 -3.75 7.44 8.26
C LEU A 38 -4.98 7.29 9.15
N ILE A 39 -5.96 8.16 8.94
CA ILE A 39 -7.29 8.04 9.50
C ILE A 39 -8.20 7.37 8.47
N ARG A 40 -9.03 6.45 8.95
CA ARG A 40 -10.07 5.79 8.16
C ARG A 40 -11.41 6.22 8.72
N ASP A 41 -12.02 7.18 8.04
CA ASP A 41 -13.34 7.68 8.34
C ASP A 41 -14.18 7.63 7.06
N ALA A 42 -15.16 6.73 7.04
CA ALA A 42 -15.95 6.44 5.84
C ALA A 42 -16.82 7.63 5.42
N GLU A 43 -17.28 8.44 6.37
CA GLU A 43 -18.12 9.61 6.10
C GLU A 43 -17.29 10.73 5.46
N ILE A 44 -16.18 11.09 6.09
CA ILE A 44 -15.26 12.12 5.56
C ILE A 44 -14.66 11.66 4.22
N GLU A 45 -14.23 10.41 4.12
CA GLU A 45 -13.72 9.87 2.86
C GLU A 45 -14.78 9.90 1.74
N GLY A 46 -16.04 9.61 2.09
CA GLY A 46 -17.17 9.69 1.17
C GLY A 46 -17.42 11.09 0.66
N LEU A 47 -17.40 12.07 1.57
CA LEU A 47 -17.58 13.47 1.25
C LEU A 47 -16.46 14.03 0.37
N LEU A 48 -15.21 13.73 0.72
CA LEU A 48 -14.05 14.12 -0.08
C LEU A 48 -14.10 13.51 -1.49
N ARG A 49 -14.56 12.27 -1.59
CA ARG A 49 -14.75 11.58 -2.87
C ARG A 49 -15.86 12.23 -3.70
N LEU A 50 -16.95 12.66 -3.05
CA LEU A 50 -18.04 13.39 -3.72
C LEU A 50 -17.53 14.69 -4.33
N TYR A 51 -16.75 15.48 -3.59
CA TYR A 51 -16.18 16.73 -4.07
C TYR A 51 -15.11 16.53 -5.15
N SER A 52 -14.27 15.50 -5.01
CA SER A 52 -13.15 15.26 -5.95
C SER A 52 -13.59 14.69 -7.28
N LYS A 53 -14.64 13.88 -7.32
CA LYS A 53 -15.07 13.17 -8.55
C LYS A 53 -15.27 14.07 -9.78
N PRO A 54 -16.01 15.19 -9.68
CA PRO A 54 -16.17 16.10 -10.82
C PRO A 54 -14.84 16.78 -11.19
N ILE A 55 -13.98 17.09 -10.21
CA ILE A 55 -12.69 17.73 -10.42
C ILE A 55 -11.77 16.79 -11.21
N PHE A 56 -11.68 15.52 -10.80
CA PHE A 56 -10.88 14.51 -11.49
C PHE A 56 -11.34 14.32 -12.94
N LYS A 57 -12.65 14.25 -13.17
CA LYS A 57 -13.21 14.17 -14.52
C LYS A 57 -12.85 15.38 -15.37
N ALA A 58 -12.97 16.59 -14.82
CA ALA A 58 -12.64 17.83 -15.53
C ALA A 58 -11.14 17.88 -15.88
N ALA A 59 -10.28 17.29 -15.07
CA ALA A 59 -8.84 17.18 -15.32
C ALA A 59 -8.45 16.01 -16.27
N GLY A 60 -9.41 15.26 -16.79
CA GLY A 60 -9.16 14.11 -17.67
C GLY A 60 -8.65 12.86 -16.92
N LEU A 61 -8.79 12.83 -15.60
CA LEU A 61 -8.38 11.68 -14.78
C LEU A 61 -9.54 10.70 -14.60
N ASN A 62 -9.20 9.42 -14.45
CA ASN A 62 -10.17 8.42 -14.01
C ASN A 62 -10.41 8.56 -12.49
N PRO A 63 -11.63 8.95 -12.05
CA PRO A 63 -11.91 9.15 -10.63
C PRO A 63 -11.69 7.89 -9.76
N SER A 64 -11.80 6.70 -10.36
CA SER A 64 -11.56 5.43 -9.66
C SER A 64 -10.07 5.11 -9.46
N ALA A 65 -9.20 5.72 -10.25
CA ALA A 65 -7.76 5.53 -10.14
C ALA A 65 -7.13 6.47 -9.08
N VAL A 66 -7.74 7.62 -8.82
CA VAL A 66 -7.25 8.56 -7.80
C VAL A 66 -7.73 8.15 -6.41
N ARG A 67 -6.80 7.97 -5.49
CA ARG A 67 -7.09 7.61 -4.10
C ARG A 67 -6.86 8.78 -3.17
N VAL A 68 -7.84 9.08 -2.33
CA VAL A 68 -7.77 10.12 -1.32
C VAL A 68 -7.53 9.50 0.04
N TYR A 69 -6.57 10.04 0.79
CA TYR A 69 -6.19 9.58 2.13
C TYR A 69 -6.20 10.75 3.11
N ILE A 70 -6.56 10.47 4.35
CA ILE A 70 -6.55 11.44 5.44
C ILE A 70 -5.38 11.11 6.36
N ILE A 71 -4.53 12.08 6.63
CA ILE A 71 -3.40 11.95 7.56
C ILE A 71 -3.75 12.70 8.85
N ASN A 72 -3.57 12.03 9.99
CA ASN A 72 -3.67 12.67 11.29
C ASN A 72 -2.47 13.61 11.51
N ASN A 73 -2.64 14.86 11.17
CA ASN A 73 -1.64 15.90 11.32
C ASN A 73 -2.32 17.26 11.38
N ASP A 74 -1.98 18.06 12.41
CA ASP A 74 -2.60 19.37 12.66
C ASP A 74 -2.15 20.48 11.70
N LYS A 75 -1.18 20.22 10.83
CA LYS A 75 -0.74 21.20 9.83
C LYS A 75 -1.82 21.39 8.76
N ILE A 76 -1.96 22.61 8.27
CA ILE A 76 -2.78 22.90 7.09
C ILE A 76 -1.99 22.47 5.86
N ASN A 77 -2.29 21.31 5.31
CA ASN A 77 -1.57 20.79 4.15
C ASN A 77 -2.40 19.74 3.39
N ALA A 78 -2.15 19.69 2.09
CA ALA A 78 -2.53 18.59 1.22
C ALA A 78 -1.40 18.40 0.20
N PHE A 79 -1.22 17.18 -0.30
CA PHE A 79 -0.19 16.90 -1.29
C PHE A 79 -0.50 15.62 -2.06
N VAL A 80 0.12 15.48 -3.21
CA VAL A 80 0.07 14.27 -4.03
C VAL A 80 1.40 13.53 -3.95
N ALA A 81 1.36 12.21 -3.85
CA ALA A 81 2.56 11.37 -3.84
C ALA A 81 2.30 10.01 -4.49
N GLY A 82 3.36 9.41 -5.02
CA GLY A 82 3.33 8.04 -5.52
C GLY A 82 2.29 7.79 -6.61
N GLY A 83 2.23 8.61 -7.64
CA GLY A 83 1.29 8.51 -8.73
C GLY A 83 -0.01 9.27 -8.45
N GLN A 84 -1.13 8.57 -8.33
CA GLN A 84 -2.47 9.18 -8.20
C GLN A 84 -3.00 9.04 -6.76
N ARG A 85 -2.19 9.38 -5.76
CA ARG A 85 -2.57 9.39 -4.36
C ARG A 85 -2.55 10.80 -3.81
N LEU A 86 -3.71 11.27 -3.33
CA LEU A 86 -3.90 12.58 -2.75
C LEU A 86 -4.03 12.42 -1.24
N PHE A 87 -3.21 13.15 -0.50
CA PHE A 87 -3.17 13.12 0.95
C PHE A 87 -3.65 14.46 1.51
N ILE A 88 -4.53 14.41 2.50
CA ILE A 88 -5.11 15.58 3.14
C ILE A 88 -4.85 15.48 4.64
N HIS A 89 -4.28 16.51 5.24
CA HIS A 89 -4.10 16.58 6.68
C HIS A 89 -5.40 16.96 7.40
N THR A 90 -5.61 16.38 8.57
CA THR A 90 -6.76 16.75 9.43
C THR A 90 -6.77 18.23 9.78
N GLY A 91 -5.60 18.85 9.91
CA GLY A 91 -5.48 20.28 10.15
C GLY A 91 -6.07 21.16 9.05
N LEU A 92 -6.05 20.72 7.81
CA LEU A 92 -6.75 21.38 6.70
C LEU A 92 -8.26 21.25 6.87
N LEU A 93 -8.75 20.03 7.12
CA LEU A 93 -10.18 19.75 7.26
C LEU A 93 -10.82 20.50 8.44
N THR A 94 -10.13 20.61 9.56
CA THR A 94 -10.64 21.24 10.77
C THR A 94 -10.61 22.77 10.73
N ARG A 95 -9.78 23.36 9.88
CA ARG A 95 -9.63 24.83 9.78
C ARG A 95 -10.34 25.44 8.59
N THR A 96 -10.73 24.66 7.61
CA THR A 96 -11.59 25.14 6.53
C THR A 96 -12.98 25.44 7.04
N LYS A 97 -13.52 26.58 6.59
CA LYS A 97 -14.83 27.09 7.03
C LYS A 97 -15.93 26.75 6.02
N THR A 98 -15.56 26.52 4.78
CA THR A 98 -16.51 26.27 3.71
C THR A 98 -16.07 25.10 2.84
N PRO A 99 -17.01 24.35 2.24
CA PRO A 99 -16.66 23.30 1.27
C PRO A 99 -15.82 23.80 0.10
N ASN A 100 -16.03 25.03 -0.33
CA ASN A 100 -15.31 25.61 -1.45
C ASN A 100 -13.81 25.74 -1.22
N GLU A 101 -13.38 25.94 0.02
CA GLU A 101 -11.95 25.96 0.38
C GLU A 101 -11.32 24.58 0.14
N ILE A 102 -11.99 23.50 0.56
CA ILE A 102 -11.55 22.13 0.31
C ILE A 102 -11.55 21.82 -1.19
N ILE A 103 -12.62 22.21 -1.90
CA ILE A 103 -12.73 22.00 -3.36
C ILE A 103 -11.58 22.70 -4.10
N GLY A 104 -11.23 23.91 -3.68
CA GLY A 104 -10.10 24.66 -4.26
C GLY A 104 -8.76 23.95 -4.08
N VAL A 105 -8.51 23.41 -2.88
CA VAL A 105 -7.30 22.61 -2.60
C VAL A 105 -7.29 21.31 -3.42
N LEU A 106 -8.43 20.61 -3.46
CA LEU A 106 -8.57 19.38 -4.28
C LEU A 106 -8.29 19.63 -5.76
N ALA A 107 -8.77 20.76 -6.29
CA ALA A 107 -8.54 21.16 -7.67
C ALA A 107 -7.06 21.47 -7.93
N HIS A 108 -6.38 22.15 -6.98
CA HIS A 108 -4.95 22.45 -7.06
C HIS A 108 -4.12 21.17 -7.11
N GLU A 109 -4.33 20.25 -6.17
CA GLU A 109 -3.62 18.98 -6.10
C GLU A 109 -3.91 18.08 -7.31
N THR A 110 -5.15 18.10 -7.80
CA THR A 110 -5.54 17.40 -9.04
C THR A 110 -4.76 17.92 -10.24
N GLY A 111 -4.50 19.23 -10.30
CA GLY A 111 -3.67 19.84 -11.33
C GLY A 111 -2.25 19.28 -11.34
N HIS A 112 -1.67 19.00 -10.15
CA HIS A 112 -0.36 18.34 -10.04
C HIS A 112 -0.37 16.91 -10.58
N ILE A 113 -1.44 16.15 -10.33
CA ILE A 113 -1.59 14.80 -10.90
C ILE A 113 -1.68 14.88 -12.43
N ALA A 114 -2.59 15.69 -12.94
CA ALA A 114 -2.86 15.82 -14.38
C ALA A 114 -1.64 16.35 -15.15
N GLY A 115 -0.89 17.27 -14.55
CA GLY A 115 0.34 17.82 -15.13
C GLY A 115 1.54 16.87 -15.09
N GLY A 116 1.43 15.71 -14.44
CA GLY A 116 2.52 14.75 -14.33
C GLY A 116 3.74 15.28 -13.57
N HIS A 117 3.56 16.31 -12.72
CA HIS A 117 4.66 16.99 -12.04
C HIS A 117 5.46 16.03 -11.14
N LEU A 118 4.83 15.01 -10.59
CA LEU A 118 5.49 13.99 -9.77
C LEU A 118 6.33 13.00 -10.58
N ALA A 119 5.94 12.74 -11.82
CA ALA A 119 6.72 11.87 -12.71
C ALA A 119 8.04 12.53 -13.17
N ARG A 120 8.12 13.87 -13.09
CA ARG A 120 9.32 14.64 -13.44
C ARG A 120 10.32 14.79 -12.30
N LEU A 121 9.92 14.47 -11.06
CA LEU A 121 10.80 14.52 -9.89
C LEU A 121 11.52 13.18 -9.62
N GLY A 122 11.23 12.16 -10.42
CA GLY A 122 11.81 10.82 -10.35
C GLY A 122 12.97 10.62 -11.31
N VAL A 123 13.93 11.55 -11.37
CA VAL A 123 15.19 11.35 -12.08
C VAL A 123 16.31 11.24 -11.06
#